data_ec3dfeff2ccce9cd80c4bbf43047ae87
#
_entry.id   ec3dfeff2ccce9cd80c4bbf43047ae87
#
_cell.length_a   1.000
_cell.length_b   1.000
_cell.length_c   1.000
_cell.angle_alpha   90.00
_cell.angle_beta   90.00
_cell.angle_gamma   90.00
#
_symmetry.space_group_name_H-M   'P 1'
#
loop_
_entity.id
_entity.type
_entity.pdbx_description
1 polymer ?
#
loop_
_entity_poly.entity_id
_entity_poly.type
_entity_poly.pdbx_seq_one_letter_code
_entity_poly.pdbx_strand_id
1 'polypeptide(L)'
;MEKSFEIRFPLESDYEKLKFLWQTAFDDSKESLDYFFENTVSPNRVLVVFKDEKPVSALYMLESDILIDKKEYSAYYVYAVCTHPDYRGKGLMKGLFEELFKLAKSRNIDYLFLVPEKEYLFEMYEKLGYKKLGEHQVSEKLI
;
A
#
# COMPACT_ATOMS: atom_id res chain seq x y z
N MET A 1 -18.82 -20.43 11.83
CA MET A 1 -17.78 -19.44 12.01
C MET A 1 -17.51 -18.65 10.75
N GLU A 2 -17.45 -17.40 10.91
CA GLU A 2 -17.25 -16.51 9.80
C GLU A 2 -15.85 -16.65 9.22
N LYS A 3 -15.76 -16.76 7.93
CA LYS A 3 -14.47 -16.81 7.28
C LYS A 3 -13.73 -15.49 7.44
N SER A 4 -12.57 -15.57 8.02
CA SER A 4 -11.78 -14.37 8.28
C SER A 4 -11.08 -13.88 7.05
N PHE A 5 -10.69 -12.63 7.12
CA PHE A 5 -9.78 -12.04 6.15
C PHE A 5 -8.36 -12.46 6.51
N GLU A 6 -7.55 -12.67 5.50
CA GLU A 6 -6.16 -13.03 5.66
C GLU A 6 -5.28 -11.98 5.01
N ILE A 7 -4.26 -11.50 5.73
CA ILE A 7 -3.31 -10.55 5.16
C ILE A 7 -2.01 -11.28 4.91
N ARG A 8 -1.56 -11.25 3.67
CA ARG A 8 -0.31 -11.90 3.30
C ARG A 8 0.25 -11.33 2.02
N PHE A 9 1.47 -11.73 1.69
CA PHE A 9 2.04 -11.42 0.38
C PHE A 9 1.31 -12.24 -0.68
N PRO A 10 1.18 -11.70 -1.89
CA PRO A 10 0.59 -12.47 -2.98
C PRO A 10 1.61 -13.41 -3.59
N LEU A 11 1.12 -14.33 -4.38
CA LEU A 11 1.93 -15.11 -5.32
C LEU A 11 1.81 -14.44 -6.68
N GLU A 12 2.75 -14.74 -7.57
CA GLU A 12 2.64 -14.18 -8.92
C GLU A 12 1.35 -14.62 -9.60
N SER A 13 0.86 -15.81 -9.25
CA SER A 13 -0.41 -16.29 -9.79
C SER A 13 -1.61 -15.44 -9.36
N ASP A 14 -1.43 -14.59 -8.36
CA ASP A 14 -2.49 -13.68 -7.93
C ASP A 14 -2.51 -12.37 -8.70
N TYR A 15 -1.50 -12.13 -9.55
CA TYR A 15 -1.33 -10.82 -10.19
C TYR A 15 -2.52 -10.40 -11.06
N GLU A 16 -3.11 -11.33 -11.81
CA GLU A 16 -4.26 -10.97 -12.63
C GLU A 16 -5.42 -10.48 -11.79
N LYS A 17 -5.64 -11.12 -10.66
CA LYS A 17 -6.71 -10.69 -9.75
C LYS A 17 -6.37 -9.36 -9.09
N LEU A 18 -5.09 -9.12 -8.81
CA LEU A 18 -4.66 -7.84 -8.25
C LEU A 18 -4.84 -6.70 -9.25
N LYS A 19 -4.55 -6.95 -10.52
CA LYS A 19 -4.78 -5.95 -11.57
C LYS A 19 -6.26 -5.60 -11.65
N PHE A 20 -7.11 -6.60 -11.53
CA PHE A 20 -8.55 -6.38 -11.56
C PHE A 20 -8.99 -5.54 -10.37
N LEU A 21 -8.48 -5.86 -9.18
CA LEU A 21 -8.77 -5.07 -7.98
C LEU A 21 -8.31 -3.63 -8.17
N TRP A 22 -7.11 -3.44 -8.69
CA TRP A 22 -6.57 -2.10 -8.94
C TRP A 22 -7.52 -1.30 -9.81
N GLN A 23 -8.06 -1.92 -10.86
CA GLN A 23 -8.95 -1.22 -11.79
C GLN A 23 -10.30 -0.85 -11.19
N THR A 24 -10.67 -1.45 -10.05
CA THR A 24 -11.89 -1.01 -9.36
C THR A 24 -11.69 0.33 -8.67
N ALA A 25 -10.46 0.75 -8.44
CA ALA A 25 -10.15 1.97 -7.71
C ALA A 25 -9.48 3.03 -8.56
N PHE A 26 -8.77 2.62 -9.60
CA PHE A 26 -7.96 3.53 -10.40
C PHE A 26 -8.24 3.31 -11.88
N ASP A 27 -8.05 4.38 -12.64
CA ASP A 27 -8.41 4.39 -14.06
C ASP A 27 -7.21 4.09 -14.96
N ASP A 28 -6.50 3.03 -14.67
CA ASP A 28 -5.34 2.64 -15.46
C ASP A 28 -5.71 1.58 -16.48
N SER A 29 -5.07 1.64 -17.64
CA SER A 29 -5.31 0.67 -18.70
C SER A 29 -4.68 -0.67 -18.34
N LYS A 30 -5.20 -1.74 -18.93
CA LYS A 30 -4.62 -3.06 -18.71
C LYS A 30 -3.17 -3.10 -19.19
N GLU A 31 -2.88 -2.42 -20.29
CA GLU A 31 -1.51 -2.37 -20.81
C GLU A 31 -0.55 -1.75 -19.81
N SER A 32 -0.95 -0.64 -19.21
CA SER A 32 -0.12 0.02 -18.19
C SER A 32 0.10 -0.88 -17.00
N LEU A 33 -0.96 -1.56 -16.56
CA LEU A 33 -0.85 -2.45 -15.41
C LEU A 33 0.02 -3.65 -15.71
N ASP A 34 -0.11 -4.22 -16.91
CA ASP A 34 0.71 -5.36 -17.30
C ASP A 34 2.20 -4.98 -17.26
N TYR A 35 2.52 -3.81 -17.80
CA TYR A 35 3.88 -3.33 -17.81
C TYR A 35 4.40 -3.10 -16.38
N PHE A 36 3.56 -2.49 -15.56
CA PHE A 36 3.93 -2.17 -14.19
C PHE A 36 4.16 -3.44 -13.36
N PHE A 37 3.28 -4.41 -13.50
CA PHE A 37 3.41 -5.66 -12.75
C PHE A 37 4.61 -6.47 -13.23
N GLU A 38 4.95 -6.36 -14.50
CA GLU A 38 6.13 -7.04 -15.03
C GLU A 38 7.43 -6.42 -14.55
N ASN A 39 7.47 -5.10 -14.42
CA ASN A 39 8.73 -4.39 -14.25
C ASN A 39 8.95 -3.81 -12.85
N THR A 40 7.91 -3.63 -12.06
CA THR A 40 8.02 -2.92 -10.79
C THR A 40 7.55 -3.73 -9.60
N VAL A 41 6.47 -4.49 -9.76
CA VAL A 41 5.85 -5.20 -8.65
C VAL A 41 6.63 -6.46 -8.30
N SER A 42 6.86 -6.68 -7.00
CA SER A 42 7.45 -7.91 -6.47
C SER A 42 6.52 -8.45 -5.40
N PRO A 43 6.35 -9.77 -5.32
CA PRO A 43 5.43 -10.33 -4.32
C PRO A 43 5.72 -9.89 -2.89
N ASN A 44 7.00 -9.77 -2.52
CA ASN A 44 7.35 -9.40 -1.16
C ASN A 44 7.25 -7.90 -0.88
N ARG A 45 6.72 -7.13 -1.83
CA ARG A 45 6.49 -5.70 -1.66
C ARG A 45 5.04 -5.33 -1.96
N VAL A 46 4.14 -6.28 -1.77
CA VAL A 46 2.70 -6.04 -1.85
C VAL A 46 2.08 -6.73 -0.65
N LEU A 47 1.24 -6.00 0.09
CA LEU A 47 0.44 -6.61 1.14
C LEU A 47 -1.00 -6.65 0.69
N VAL A 48 -1.63 -7.79 0.85
CA VAL A 48 -2.96 -8.03 0.31
C VAL A 48 -3.85 -8.63 1.38
N VAL A 49 -5.08 -8.14 1.46
CA VAL A 49 -6.12 -8.80 2.23
C VAL A 49 -6.87 -9.72 1.29
N PHE A 50 -6.91 -11.00 1.64
CA PHE A 50 -7.63 -12.01 0.88
C PHE A 50 -8.89 -12.41 1.63
N LYS A 51 -9.97 -12.58 0.90
CA LYS A 51 -11.19 -13.18 1.40
C LYS A 51 -11.49 -14.37 0.51
N ASP A 52 -11.41 -15.59 1.07
CA ASP A 52 -11.60 -16.80 0.29
C ASP A 52 -10.70 -16.82 -0.94
N GLU A 53 -9.43 -16.50 -0.71
CA GLU A 53 -8.37 -16.49 -1.73
C GLU A 53 -8.54 -15.44 -2.82
N LYS A 54 -9.43 -14.48 -2.60
CA LYS A 54 -9.67 -13.40 -3.54
C LYS A 54 -9.14 -12.09 -2.94
N PRO A 55 -8.29 -11.34 -3.65
CA PRO A 55 -7.81 -10.06 -3.14
C PRO A 55 -8.96 -9.06 -3.05
N VAL A 56 -9.12 -8.46 -1.87
CA VAL A 56 -10.16 -7.46 -1.67
C VAL A 56 -9.61 -6.12 -1.22
N SER A 57 -8.35 -6.08 -0.79
CA SER A 57 -7.68 -4.82 -0.46
C SER A 57 -6.19 -5.04 -0.60
N ALA A 58 -5.46 -4.00 -0.99
CA ALA A 58 -4.02 -4.15 -1.21
C ALA A 58 -3.31 -2.81 -1.08
N LEU A 59 -2.02 -2.89 -0.74
CA LEU A 59 -1.13 -1.74 -0.85
C LEU A 59 0.20 -2.22 -1.40
N TYR A 60 0.91 -1.32 -2.04
CA TYR A 60 2.16 -1.61 -2.73
C TYR A 60 3.27 -0.76 -2.13
N MET A 61 4.47 -1.31 -2.14
CA MET A 61 5.65 -0.63 -1.59
C MET A 61 6.74 -0.56 -2.65
N LEU A 62 7.38 0.59 -2.74
CA LEU A 62 8.52 0.77 -3.63
C LEU A 62 9.70 1.21 -2.77
N GLU A 63 10.81 0.50 -2.89
CA GLU A 63 12.01 0.86 -2.14
C GLU A 63 12.55 2.19 -2.61
N SER A 64 12.91 3.03 -1.67
CA SER A 64 13.44 4.36 -1.95
C SER A 64 14.45 4.72 -0.87
N ASP A 65 15.38 5.59 -1.23
CA ASP A 65 16.22 6.21 -0.24
C ASP A 65 15.84 7.68 -0.18
N ILE A 66 15.71 8.21 1.03
CA ILE A 66 15.40 9.62 1.18
C ILE A 66 16.54 10.33 1.88
N LEU A 67 16.70 11.58 1.56
CA LEU A 67 17.78 12.39 2.09
C LEU A 67 17.20 13.44 3.02
N ILE A 68 17.64 13.41 4.27
CA ILE A 68 17.21 14.39 5.26
C ILE A 68 18.46 14.92 5.92
N ASP A 69 18.69 16.26 5.80
CA ASP A 69 19.87 16.90 6.36
C ASP A 69 21.16 16.19 5.95
N LYS A 70 21.25 15.86 4.66
CA LYS A 70 22.43 15.26 4.04
C LYS A 70 22.70 13.83 4.50
N LYS A 71 21.75 13.22 5.19
CA LYS A 71 21.88 11.83 5.60
C LYS A 71 20.84 10.99 4.87
N GLU A 72 21.27 9.83 4.38
CA GLU A 72 20.38 8.92 3.68
C GLU A 72 19.66 7.98 4.63
N TYR A 73 18.39 7.76 4.34
CA TYR A 73 17.57 6.83 5.12
C TYR A 73 16.84 5.92 4.17
N SER A 74 16.64 4.68 4.59
CA SER A 74 15.84 3.74 3.81
C SER A 74 14.36 4.08 3.98
N ALA A 75 13.60 3.91 2.91
CA ALA A 75 12.18 4.24 2.94
C ALA A 75 11.40 3.34 1.99
N TYR A 76 10.12 3.19 2.28
CA TYR A 76 9.17 2.63 1.34
C TYR A 76 8.20 3.72 0.95
N TYR A 77 8.03 3.87 -0.35
CA TYR A 77 6.95 4.68 -0.88
C TYR A 77 5.73 3.77 -1.01
N VAL A 78 4.67 4.12 -0.28
CA VAL A 78 3.44 3.33 -0.28
C VAL A 78 2.51 3.91 -1.34
N TYR A 79 2.02 3.07 -2.24
CA TYR A 79 1.22 3.56 -3.35
C TYR A 79 0.12 2.58 -3.70
N ALA A 80 -0.82 3.04 -4.52
CA ALA A 80 -1.93 2.24 -5.03
C ALA A 80 -2.69 1.50 -3.94
N VAL A 81 -2.92 2.18 -2.82
CA VAL A 81 -3.71 1.62 -1.72
C VAL A 81 -5.15 1.57 -2.18
N CYS A 82 -5.74 0.39 -2.18
CA CYS A 82 -7.11 0.26 -2.67
C CYS A 82 -7.88 -0.82 -1.92
N THR A 83 -9.20 -0.66 -1.88
CA THR A 83 -10.10 -1.64 -1.29
C THR A 83 -11.29 -1.76 -2.24
N HIS A 84 -11.66 -2.99 -2.53
CA HIS A 84 -12.81 -3.25 -3.38
C HIS A 84 -14.04 -2.57 -2.78
N PRO A 85 -14.89 -1.93 -3.61
CA PRO A 85 -16.04 -1.18 -3.09
C PRO A 85 -16.94 -1.96 -2.14
N ASP A 86 -17.11 -3.25 -2.39
CA ASP A 86 -17.99 -4.09 -1.56
C ASP A 86 -17.40 -4.38 -0.19
N TYR A 87 -16.14 -4.05 0.03
CA TYR A 87 -15.45 -4.37 1.28
C TYR A 87 -14.96 -3.16 2.04
N ARG A 88 -15.39 -1.97 1.62
CA ARG A 88 -15.02 -0.73 2.31
C ARG A 88 -15.75 -0.62 3.62
N GLY A 89 -15.16 0.13 4.55
CA GLY A 89 -15.78 0.34 5.86
C GLY A 89 -15.63 -0.82 6.82
N LYS A 90 -14.77 -1.78 6.52
CA LYS A 90 -14.58 -2.94 7.39
C LYS A 90 -13.23 -2.94 8.10
N GLY A 91 -12.48 -1.85 8.00
CA GLY A 91 -11.19 -1.75 8.66
C GLY A 91 -10.05 -2.48 7.98
N LEU A 92 -10.23 -2.89 6.73
CA LEU A 92 -9.19 -3.67 6.04
C LEU A 92 -7.94 -2.85 5.78
N MET A 93 -8.11 -1.58 5.40
CA MET A 93 -6.97 -0.72 5.15
C MET A 93 -6.16 -0.50 6.43
N LYS A 94 -6.86 -0.32 7.55
CA LYS A 94 -6.17 -0.16 8.84
C LYS A 94 -5.33 -1.39 9.14
N GLY A 95 -5.89 -2.57 8.91
CA GLY A 95 -5.15 -3.82 9.10
C GLY A 95 -3.92 -3.91 8.22
N LEU A 96 -4.03 -3.48 6.95
CA LEU A 96 -2.90 -3.47 6.04
C LEU A 96 -1.79 -2.56 6.55
N PHE A 97 -2.13 -1.37 7.02
CA PHE A 97 -1.12 -0.44 7.52
C PHE A 97 -0.48 -0.93 8.80
N GLU A 98 -1.23 -1.61 9.66
CA GLU A 98 -0.64 -2.21 10.85
C GLU A 98 0.40 -3.27 10.47
N GLU A 99 0.07 -4.10 9.49
CA GLU A 99 1.03 -5.09 9.00
C GLU A 99 2.21 -4.44 8.30
N LEU A 100 1.97 -3.37 7.57
CA LEU A 100 3.04 -2.63 6.92
C LEU A 100 4.04 -2.09 7.93
N PHE A 101 3.54 -1.53 9.04
CA PHE A 101 4.44 -0.99 10.06
C PHE A 101 5.30 -2.09 10.67
N LYS A 102 4.71 -3.25 10.95
CA LYS A 102 5.46 -4.39 11.46
C LYS A 102 6.52 -4.86 10.47
N LEU A 103 6.12 -4.95 9.20
CA LEU A 103 7.02 -5.39 8.16
C LEU A 103 8.19 -4.43 7.98
N ALA A 104 7.90 -3.14 7.92
CA ALA A 104 8.94 -2.13 7.75
C ALA A 104 9.92 -2.16 8.91
N LYS A 105 9.42 -2.32 10.12
CA LYS A 105 10.27 -2.41 11.29
C LYS A 105 11.17 -3.64 11.21
N SER A 106 10.62 -4.78 10.80
CA SER A 106 11.39 -6.02 10.70
C SER A 106 12.46 -5.93 9.62
N ARG A 107 12.26 -5.07 8.64
CA ARG A 107 13.21 -4.88 7.53
C ARG A 107 14.13 -3.67 7.74
N ASN A 108 14.06 -3.06 8.91
CA ASN A 108 14.87 -1.88 9.25
C ASN A 108 14.66 -0.71 8.30
N ILE A 109 13.42 -0.51 7.89
CA ILE A 109 13.05 0.64 7.07
C ILE A 109 12.81 1.82 7.99
N ASP A 110 13.47 2.95 7.69
CA ASP A 110 13.41 4.13 8.54
C ASP A 110 12.15 4.94 8.39
N TYR A 111 11.63 5.04 7.17
CA TYR A 111 10.47 5.88 6.88
C TYR A 111 9.49 5.19 5.95
N LEU A 112 8.23 5.52 6.15
CA LEU A 112 7.17 5.18 5.20
C LEU A 112 6.56 6.49 4.75
N PHE A 113 6.40 6.68 3.44
CA PHE A 113 5.76 7.89 2.95
C PHE A 113 4.78 7.55 1.84
N LEU A 114 3.83 8.44 1.65
CA LEU A 114 2.84 8.29 0.60
C LEU A 114 2.36 9.68 0.17
N VAL A 115 1.75 9.71 -1.00
CA VAL A 115 1.15 10.93 -1.53
C VAL A 115 -0.35 10.66 -1.66
N PRO A 116 -1.19 11.27 -0.81
CA PRO A 116 -2.63 11.07 -0.94
C PRO A 116 -3.13 11.62 -2.26
N GLU A 117 -3.99 10.88 -2.94
CA GLU A 117 -4.53 11.30 -4.22
C GLU A 117 -5.42 12.51 -4.10
N LYS A 118 -6.14 12.62 -2.99
CA LYS A 118 -7.08 13.71 -2.77
C LYS A 118 -6.84 14.30 -1.41
N GLU A 119 -7.07 15.61 -1.30
CA GLU A 119 -6.79 16.31 -0.07
C GLU A 119 -7.55 15.76 1.13
N TYR A 120 -8.79 15.34 0.94
CA TYR A 120 -9.56 14.83 2.07
C TYR A 120 -9.00 13.54 2.66
N LEU A 121 -8.11 12.87 1.94
CA LEU A 121 -7.50 11.66 2.46
C LEU A 121 -6.42 11.93 3.50
N PHE A 122 -5.93 13.16 3.59
CA PHE A 122 -4.91 13.50 4.60
C PHE A 122 -5.38 13.16 6.01
N GLU A 123 -6.63 13.51 6.32
CA GLU A 123 -7.15 13.25 7.66
C GLU A 123 -7.14 11.76 7.97
N MET A 124 -7.52 10.96 6.99
CA MET A 124 -7.52 9.51 7.16
C MET A 124 -6.12 8.99 7.45
N TYR A 125 -5.13 9.46 6.67
CA TYR A 125 -3.76 9.00 6.86
C TYR A 125 -3.15 9.51 8.16
N GLU A 126 -3.55 10.71 8.60
CA GLU A 126 -3.10 11.20 9.89
C GLU A 126 -3.56 10.30 11.02
N LYS A 127 -4.76 9.78 10.94
CA LYS A 127 -5.27 8.83 11.93
C LYS A 127 -4.48 7.54 11.97
N LEU A 128 -3.85 7.20 10.85
CA LEU A 128 -2.99 6.02 10.79
C LEU A 128 -1.57 6.32 11.25
N GLY A 129 -1.27 7.56 11.60
CA GLY A 129 0.02 7.91 12.16
C GLY A 129 0.95 8.66 11.22
N TYR A 130 0.49 9.01 10.05
CA TYR A 130 1.29 9.80 9.10
C TYR A 130 1.23 11.28 9.45
N LYS A 131 2.29 11.99 9.07
CA LYS A 131 2.36 13.44 9.22
C LYS A 131 2.51 14.08 7.86
N LYS A 132 1.82 15.20 7.67
CA LYS A 132 1.93 15.94 6.43
C LYS A 132 3.27 16.66 6.41
N LEU A 133 3.97 16.57 5.28
CA LEU A 133 5.25 17.23 5.08
C LEU A 133 5.13 18.26 3.98
N GLY A 134 5.35 19.51 4.34
CA GLY A 134 5.45 20.60 3.36
C GLY A 134 4.19 20.77 2.53
N GLU A 135 4.37 21.44 1.40
CA GLU A 135 3.26 21.84 0.55
C GLU A 135 2.95 20.81 -0.53
N HIS A 136 3.70 19.73 -0.59
CA HIS A 136 3.59 18.78 -1.67
C HIS A 136 2.63 17.64 -1.35
N GLN A 137 1.79 17.80 -0.35
CA GLN A 137 0.79 16.79 0.02
C GLN A 137 1.41 15.41 0.23
N VAL A 138 2.57 15.39 0.85
CA VAL A 138 3.28 14.16 1.17
C VAL A 138 3.12 13.88 2.66
N SER A 139 2.86 12.62 2.98
CA SER A 139 2.77 12.20 4.37
C SER A 139 3.82 11.15 4.64
N GLU A 140 4.35 11.14 5.86
CA GLU A 140 5.32 10.14 6.25
C GLU A 140 5.06 9.65 7.65
N LYS A 141 5.62 8.49 7.94
CA LYS A 141 5.59 7.95 9.28
C LYS A 141 6.98 7.44 9.62
N LEU A 142 7.49 7.91 10.77
CA LEU A 142 8.76 7.44 11.29
C LEU A 142 8.53 6.07 11.94
N ILE A 143 9.34 5.11 11.58
CA ILE A 143 9.21 3.74 12.09
C ILE A 143 9.93 3.58 13.44
#